data_05b41a08e0c8c086c4d897789cb8aeea
#
_entry.id   05b41a08e0c8c086c4d897789cb8aeea
#
_cell.length_a   1.000
_cell.length_b   1.000
_cell.length_c   1.000
_cell.angle_alpha   90.00
_cell.angle_beta   90.00
_cell.angle_gamma   90.00
#
_symmetry.space_group_name_H-M   'P 1'
#
loop_
_entity.id
_entity.type
_entity.pdbx_description
1 polymer ?
#
loop_
_entity_poly.entity_id
_entity_poly.type
_entity_poly.pdbx_seq_one_letter_code
_entity_poly.pdbx_strand_id
1 'polypeptide(L)'
;MAELKFHRQYRTYRYKDKNPVIDKIRTIVQDEGLFKRLEVLHQLSGVSRSTLDNWFHGETKNPQHHTIAAVVTSLGFEETFQRVKTIELDKEIEVAKRWLDNQKEKQQQATKARRPNGKSKGK
;
A
#
# COMPACT_ATOMS: atom_id res chain seq x y z
N MET A 1 -18.35 6.66 -6.52
CA MET A 1 -16.97 6.22 -6.68
C MET A 1 -16.30 6.06 -5.33
N ALA A 2 -15.57 4.97 -5.17
CA ALA A 2 -14.91 4.72 -3.90
C ALA A 2 -13.69 5.62 -3.74
N GLU A 3 -13.54 6.15 -2.57
CA GLU A 3 -12.37 6.92 -2.21
C GLU A 3 -11.19 6.01 -1.91
N LEU A 4 -10.03 6.39 -2.38
CA LEU A 4 -8.82 5.68 -2.01
C LEU A 4 -8.38 6.14 -0.64
N LYS A 5 -8.17 5.20 0.24
CA LYS A 5 -7.77 5.49 1.61
C LYS A 5 -6.31 5.17 1.81
N PHE A 6 -5.52 6.19 2.06
CA PHE A 6 -4.10 6.01 2.25
C PHE A 6 -3.57 7.00 3.26
N HIS A 7 -2.42 6.67 3.80
CA HIS A 7 -1.66 7.60 4.65
C HIS A 7 -0.69 8.38 3.81
N ARG A 8 -0.55 9.65 4.12
CA ARG A 8 0.60 10.37 3.63
C ARG A 8 1.79 9.91 4.44
N GLN A 9 2.76 9.34 3.78
CA GLN A 9 3.91 8.74 4.44
C GLN A 9 5.17 9.52 4.15
N TYR A 10 6.04 9.59 5.12
CA TYR A 10 7.34 10.23 4.96
C TYR A 10 8.26 9.35 4.10
N ARG A 11 8.26 8.07 4.35
CA ARG A 11 9.15 7.13 3.66
C ARG A 11 8.42 6.03 2.96
N THR A 12 7.33 5.57 3.51
CA THR A 12 6.62 4.40 3.03
C THR A 12 5.21 4.78 2.70
N TYR A 13 4.72 4.24 1.62
CA TYR A 13 3.36 4.42 1.18
C TYR A 13 2.55 3.24 1.69
N ARG A 14 1.46 3.54 2.38
CA ARG A 14 0.68 2.49 3.04
C ARG A 14 -0.78 2.87 3.06
N TYR A 15 -1.65 1.91 2.79
CA TYR A 15 -3.09 2.15 2.89
C TYR A 15 -3.55 1.99 4.32
N LYS A 16 -4.58 2.75 4.70
CA LYS A 16 -5.13 2.67 6.05
C LYS A 16 -5.87 1.37 6.28
N ASP A 17 -6.60 0.94 5.28
CA ASP A 17 -7.37 -0.29 5.35
C ASP A 17 -6.66 -1.35 4.53
N LYS A 18 -7.37 -2.40 4.17
CA LYS A 18 -6.80 -3.41 3.31
C LYS A 18 -6.47 -2.80 1.94
N ASN A 19 -5.54 -3.43 1.26
CA ASN A 19 -5.03 -2.91 0.01
C ASN A 19 -6.11 -2.97 -1.07
N PRO A 20 -6.50 -1.82 -1.66
CA PRO A 20 -7.55 -1.81 -2.67
C PRO A 20 -7.14 -2.50 -3.96
N VAL A 21 -5.86 -2.59 -4.27
CA VAL A 21 -5.40 -3.29 -5.47
C VAL A 21 -5.65 -4.78 -5.32
N ILE A 22 -5.36 -5.33 -4.15
CA ILE A 22 -5.65 -6.75 -3.90
C ILE A 22 -7.14 -7.02 -3.99
N ASP A 23 -7.97 -6.11 -3.48
CA ASP A 23 -9.42 -6.28 -3.57
C ASP A 23 -9.89 -6.31 -5.02
N LYS A 24 -9.33 -5.44 -5.87
CA LYS A 24 -9.68 -5.44 -7.28
C LYS A 24 -9.24 -6.73 -7.96
N ILE A 25 -8.05 -7.20 -7.64
CA ILE A 25 -7.56 -8.46 -8.21
C ILE A 25 -8.45 -9.61 -7.75
N ARG A 26 -8.86 -9.62 -6.49
CA ARG A 26 -9.77 -10.65 -6.00
C ARG A 26 -11.05 -10.68 -6.80
N THR A 27 -11.61 -9.52 -7.10
CA THR A 27 -12.84 -9.43 -7.90
C THR A 27 -12.61 -10.01 -9.30
N ILE A 28 -11.49 -9.66 -9.92
CA ILE A 28 -11.17 -10.19 -11.25
C ILE A 28 -11.05 -11.71 -11.20
N VAL A 29 -10.36 -12.23 -10.19
CA VAL A 29 -10.16 -13.67 -10.04
C VAL A 29 -11.49 -14.38 -9.85
N GLN A 30 -12.38 -13.78 -9.06
CA GLN A 30 -13.72 -14.34 -8.86
C GLN A 30 -14.52 -14.33 -10.17
N ASP A 31 -14.46 -13.21 -10.89
CA ASP A 31 -15.19 -13.08 -12.15
C ASP A 31 -14.71 -14.08 -13.20
N GLU A 32 -13.41 -14.39 -13.18
CA GLU A 32 -12.86 -15.37 -14.12
C GLU A 32 -13.08 -16.81 -13.64
N GLY A 33 -13.70 -17.01 -12.50
CA GLY A 33 -13.96 -18.33 -11.98
C GLY A 33 -12.75 -19.04 -11.40
N LEU A 34 -11.70 -18.27 -11.07
CA LEU A 34 -10.44 -18.84 -10.60
C LEU A 34 -10.26 -18.79 -9.10
N PHE A 35 -11.20 -18.19 -8.38
CA PHE A 35 -11.01 -17.99 -6.95
C PHE A 35 -10.87 -19.33 -6.20
N LYS A 36 -11.59 -20.35 -6.64
CA LYS A 36 -11.48 -21.68 -6.06
C LYS A 36 -10.48 -22.56 -6.80
N ARG A 37 -9.80 -21.99 -7.76
CA ARG A 37 -8.84 -22.73 -8.59
C ARG A 37 -7.52 -21.97 -8.61
N LEU A 38 -7.01 -21.62 -7.43
CA LEU A 38 -5.79 -20.83 -7.34
C LEU A 38 -4.59 -21.56 -7.89
N GLU A 39 -4.66 -22.88 -7.99
CA GLU A 39 -3.61 -23.64 -8.63
C GLU A 39 -3.43 -23.23 -10.09
N VAL A 40 -4.55 -22.98 -10.79
CA VAL A 40 -4.48 -22.49 -12.15
C VAL A 40 -3.85 -21.11 -12.20
N LEU A 41 -4.24 -20.24 -11.29
CA LEU A 41 -3.66 -18.90 -11.24
C LEU A 41 -2.16 -18.95 -10.95
N HIS A 42 -1.75 -19.85 -10.08
CA HIS A 42 -0.34 -20.08 -9.82
C HIS A 42 0.39 -20.49 -11.10
N GLN A 43 -0.19 -21.41 -11.86
CA GLN A 43 0.42 -21.84 -13.11
C GLN A 43 0.51 -20.74 -14.15
N LEU A 44 -0.52 -19.92 -14.24
CA LEU A 44 -0.55 -18.83 -15.22
C LEU A 44 0.42 -17.72 -14.87
N SER A 45 0.51 -17.36 -13.61
CA SER A 45 1.26 -16.18 -13.18
C SER A 45 2.66 -16.50 -12.72
N GLY A 46 2.92 -17.73 -12.30
CA GLY A 46 4.19 -18.08 -11.65
C GLY A 46 4.29 -17.63 -10.20
N VAL A 47 3.23 -17.01 -9.67
CA VAL A 47 3.21 -16.58 -8.28
C VAL A 47 2.88 -17.76 -7.39
N SER A 48 3.58 -17.90 -6.27
CA SER A 48 3.40 -19.06 -5.41
C SER A 48 1.99 -19.12 -4.83
N ARG A 49 1.53 -20.33 -4.58
CA ARG A 49 0.22 -20.54 -4.02
C ARG A 49 0.07 -19.89 -2.66
N SER A 50 1.11 -19.94 -1.83
CA SER A 50 1.05 -19.33 -0.51
C SER A 50 0.92 -17.80 -0.59
N THR A 51 1.56 -17.17 -1.57
CA THR A 51 1.41 -15.74 -1.76
C THR A 51 -0.02 -15.39 -2.13
N LEU A 52 -0.61 -16.15 -3.05
CA LEU A 52 -1.99 -15.92 -3.46
C LEU A 52 -2.96 -16.13 -2.30
N ASP A 53 -2.75 -17.17 -1.50
CA ASP A 53 -3.58 -17.41 -0.34
C ASP A 53 -3.50 -16.26 0.66
N ASN A 54 -2.29 -15.77 0.92
CA ASN A 54 -2.11 -14.65 1.84
C ASN A 54 -2.79 -13.38 1.32
N TRP A 55 -2.71 -13.13 0.02
CA TRP A 55 -3.39 -11.99 -0.58
C TRP A 55 -4.89 -12.06 -0.34
N PHE A 56 -5.48 -13.22 -0.66
CA PHE A 56 -6.94 -13.33 -0.70
C PHE A 56 -7.55 -13.59 0.67
N HIS A 57 -6.75 -13.95 1.65
CA HIS A 57 -7.20 -14.04 3.04
C HIS A 57 -6.93 -12.77 3.83
N GLY A 58 -6.38 -11.75 3.19
CA GLY A 58 -6.20 -10.45 3.81
C GLY A 58 -4.98 -10.31 4.69
N GLU A 59 -4.05 -11.25 4.60
CA GLU A 59 -2.85 -11.20 5.44
C GLU A 59 -1.77 -10.28 4.88
N THR A 60 -1.77 -10.09 3.56
CA THR A 60 -0.78 -9.23 2.93
C THR A 60 -1.29 -7.80 2.90
N LYS A 61 -0.53 -6.90 3.47
CA LYS A 61 -0.87 -5.46 3.47
C LYS A 61 -0.11 -4.70 2.40
N ASN A 62 1.11 -5.12 2.10
CA ASN A 62 1.98 -4.43 1.15
C ASN A 62 2.51 -5.41 0.12
N PRO A 63 1.71 -5.76 -0.88
CA PRO A 63 2.18 -6.70 -1.91
C PRO A 63 3.28 -6.06 -2.74
N GLN A 64 4.18 -6.89 -3.24
CA GLN A 64 5.24 -6.41 -4.11
C GLN A 64 4.67 -6.12 -5.49
N HIS A 65 5.13 -5.02 -6.07
CA HIS A 65 4.61 -4.56 -7.35
C HIS A 65 4.82 -5.58 -8.46
N HIS A 66 5.98 -6.21 -8.53
CA HIS A 66 6.22 -7.18 -9.59
C HIS A 66 5.30 -8.41 -9.47
N THR A 67 4.89 -8.75 -8.25
CA THR A 67 3.94 -9.84 -8.05
C THR A 67 2.56 -9.44 -8.55
N ILE A 68 2.15 -8.20 -8.28
CA ILE A 68 0.91 -7.66 -8.81
C ILE A 68 0.92 -7.72 -10.33
N ALA A 69 2.01 -7.26 -10.94
CA ALA A 69 2.12 -7.24 -12.40
C ALA A 69 2.01 -8.65 -12.97
N ALA A 70 2.66 -9.63 -12.33
CA ALA A 70 2.61 -11.00 -12.82
C ALA A 70 1.17 -11.54 -12.83
N VAL A 71 0.42 -11.26 -11.77
CA VAL A 71 -0.96 -11.75 -11.68
C VAL A 71 -1.86 -11.06 -12.69
N VAL A 72 -1.83 -9.74 -12.75
CA VAL A 72 -2.77 -9.02 -13.62
C VAL A 72 -2.46 -9.26 -15.09
N THR A 73 -1.18 -9.33 -15.47
CA THR A 73 -0.85 -9.56 -16.87
C THR A 73 -1.18 -10.99 -17.29
N SER A 74 -1.04 -11.95 -16.39
CA SER A 74 -1.39 -13.34 -16.71
C SER A 74 -2.89 -13.51 -16.98
N LEU A 75 -3.70 -12.60 -16.47
CA LEU A 75 -5.14 -12.61 -16.69
C LEU A 75 -5.58 -11.72 -17.84
N GLY A 76 -4.63 -11.13 -18.55
CA GLY A 76 -4.95 -10.32 -19.71
C GLY A 76 -5.18 -8.85 -19.43
N PHE A 77 -4.81 -8.41 -18.25
CA PHE A 77 -4.96 -7.00 -17.85
C PHE A 77 -3.60 -6.32 -17.83
N GLU A 78 -3.62 -5.01 -17.86
CA GLU A 78 -2.41 -4.22 -17.63
C GLU A 78 -2.69 -3.16 -16.60
N GLU A 79 -1.64 -2.72 -15.93
CA GLU A 79 -1.78 -1.63 -14.98
C GLU A 79 -1.84 -0.31 -15.71
N THR A 80 -2.70 0.57 -15.24
CA THR A 80 -2.84 1.89 -15.83
C THR A 80 -3.18 2.90 -14.74
N PHE A 81 -3.05 4.17 -15.08
CA PHE A 81 -3.39 5.24 -14.15
C PHE A 81 -4.54 6.05 -14.71
N GLN A 82 -5.48 6.37 -13.86
CA GLN A 82 -6.64 7.14 -14.23
C GLN A 82 -6.72 8.35 -13.30
N ARG A 83 -6.88 9.53 -13.90
CA ARG A 83 -7.03 10.72 -13.10
C ARG A 83 -8.44 10.75 -12.52
N VAL A 84 -8.51 10.80 -11.19
CA VAL A 84 -9.80 10.85 -10.51
C VAL A 84 -10.12 12.23 -9.98
N LYS A 85 -9.13 13.10 -9.91
CA LYS A 85 -9.37 14.50 -9.57
C LYS A 85 -8.18 15.33 -10.05
N THR A 86 -8.46 16.60 -10.28
CA THR A 86 -7.40 17.55 -10.62
C THR A 86 -6.92 18.22 -9.34
N ILE A 87 -5.62 18.32 -9.18
CA ILE A 87 -5.05 18.98 -8.01
C ILE A 87 -4.44 20.32 -8.43
N GLU A 88 -4.41 21.25 -7.48
CA GLU A 88 -3.63 22.46 -7.66
C GLU A 88 -2.30 22.26 -6.99
N LEU A 89 -1.26 22.13 -7.78
CA LEU A 89 0.03 21.72 -7.31
C LEU A 89 0.58 22.64 -6.21
N ASP A 90 0.44 23.95 -6.41
CA ASP A 90 0.97 24.90 -5.43
C ASP A 90 0.33 24.74 -4.06
N LYS A 91 -0.98 24.52 -4.04
CA LYS A 91 -1.68 24.29 -2.79
C LYS A 91 -1.27 22.99 -2.15
N GLU A 92 -1.10 21.96 -2.95
CA GLU A 92 -0.69 20.66 -2.41
C GLU A 92 0.73 20.71 -1.86
N ILE A 93 1.60 21.48 -2.50
CA ILE A 93 2.95 21.66 -1.99
C ILE A 93 2.94 22.31 -0.60
N GLU A 94 2.11 23.33 -0.44
CA GLU A 94 2.00 23.98 0.87
C GLU A 94 1.49 23.03 1.96
N VAL A 95 0.46 22.26 1.62
CA VAL A 95 -0.08 21.28 2.57
C VAL A 95 0.98 20.25 2.93
N ALA A 96 1.73 19.80 1.94
CA ALA A 96 2.79 18.82 2.17
C ALA A 96 3.90 19.38 3.07
N LYS A 97 4.27 20.64 2.85
CA LYS A 97 5.29 21.28 3.69
C LYS A 97 4.84 21.37 5.13
N ARG A 98 3.61 21.78 5.35
CA ARG A 98 3.07 21.88 6.71
C ARG A 98 3.03 20.51 7.38
N TRP A 99 2.64 19.50 6.62
CA TRP A 99 2.60 18.15 7.17
C TRP A 99 4.00 17.68 7.57
N LEU A 100 5.00 17.93 6.73
CA LEU A 100 6.37 17.54 7.02
C LEU A 100 6.90 18.29 8.26
N ASP A 101 6.60 19.59 8.35
CA ASP A 101 7.02 20.38 9.50
C ASP A 101 6.40 19.84 10.79
N ASN A 102 5.11 19.49 10.74
CA ASN A 102 4.45 18.91 11.90
C ASN A 102 5.07 17.57 12.29
N GLN A 103 5.46 16.76 11.32
CA GLN A 103 6.11 15.49 11.63
C GLN A 103 7.46 15.71 12.30
N LYS A 104 8.22 16.68 11.83
CA LYS A 104 9.50 17.01 12.44
C LYS A 104 9.33 17.46 13.85
N GLU A 105 8.36 18.33 14.12
CA GLU A 105 8.08 18.78 15.46
C GLU A 105 7.71 17.64 16.40
N LYS A 106 6.87 16.75 15.93
CA LYS A 106 6.47 15.59 16.73
C LYS A 106 7.66 14.71 17.07
N GLN A 107 8.55 14.51 16.12
CA GLN A 107 9.75 13.71 16.35
C GLN A 107 10.66 14.39 17.35
N GLN A 108 10.82 15.69 17.25
CA GLN A 108 11.65 16.43 18.18
C GLN A 108 11.09 16.37 19.60
N GLN A 109 9.79 16.53 19.72
CA GLN A 109 9.13 16.45 21.01
C GLN A 109 9.27 15.07 21.64
N ALA A 110 9.11 14.04 20.83
CA ALA A 110 9.26 12.68 21.30
C ALA A 110 10.69 12.40 21.74
N THR A 111 11.66 12.93 21.01
CA THR A 111 13.06 12.78 21.38
C THR A 111 13.37 13.49 22.68
N LYS A 112 12.86 14.71 22.84
CA LYS A 112 13.05 15.45 24.08
C LYS A 112 12.42 14.73 25.26
N ALA A 113 11.24 14.19 25.07
CA ALA A 113 10.56 13.48 26.15
C ALA A 113 11.33 12.26 26.60
N ARG A 114 12.07 11.63 25.72
CA ARG A 114 12.87 10.46 26.08
C ARG A 114 14.23 10.80 26.65
N ARG A 115 14.78 11.92 26.26
CA ARG A 115 16.14 12.26 26.64
C ARG A 115 16.44 12.28 28.14
N PRO A 116 15.56 12.87 28.95
CA PRO A 116 15.91 12.96 30.37
C PRO A 116 16.18 11.60 31.00
N ASN A 117 15.52 10.60 30.48
CA ASN A 117 15.69 9.26 31.03
C ASN A 117 16.88 8.55 30.41
N GLY A 118 17.19 8.92 29.21
CA GLY A 118 18.26 8.23 28.50
C GLY A 118 19.61 8.79 28.77
N LYS A 119 19.64 9.87 29.47
CA LYS A 119 20.89 10.40 29.59
C LYS A 119 21.73 9.68 30.59
N SER A 120 21.84 9.62 30.85
CA SER A 120 22.53 9.24 31.41
C SER A 120 23.20 8.13 30.98
N LYS A 121 22.98 8.67 30.75
CA LYS A 121 23.50 8.13 30.28
C LYS A 121 24.32 8.01 29.98
N GLY A 122 24.23 8.25 30.34
CA GLY A 122 24.81 8.18 30.12
C GLY A 122 25.64 8.19 30.10
N LYS A 123 25.85 8.26 30.32
CA LYS A 123 26.47 8.20 30.10
C LYS A 123 26.70 7.86 29.97
#